data_f5927669c5ddef59806ce7b9abb570f5
#
_entry.id   f5927669c5ddef59806ce7b9abb570f5
#
_cell.length_a   1.000
_cell.length_b   1.000
_cell.length_c   1.000
_cell.angle_alpha   90.00
_cell.angle_beta   90.00
_cell.angle_gamma   90.00
#
_symmetry.space_group_name_H-M   'P 1'
#
loop_
_entity.id
_entity.type
_entity.pdbx_description
1 polymer ?
#
loop_
_entity_poly.entity_id
_entity_poly.type
_entity_poly.pdbx_seq_one_letter_code
_entity_poly.pdbx_strand_id
1 'polypeptide(L)'
;DLNVFFQAKGKGEDARFTYEDEVQKWLDLIRGSHHATATDNLTLGAKKPPMPFSDSRLLSVLTHTFWFLPTVAACHAMKNLMSNRHNNFYHEYEVIVAAGNDAGLGVEALPPVYKAMGNPLKTKTITLSCGKLTTGVSVKPWSGIFMLRNSSSPETYFQAAFRVQTAWTVSNPDGKNPNEVEIIKNECYVFDFAPNRALSQVADYSCRLNVNESNPEKKVAEFIKFLPVLAYDGSKMERIDAKGVLDMSMSGTTATLLARRWESALLVNVDNETLQRLMSNEKALEALMNIEGFRSLNQEIETIINKSEAVKKAKKEANDKELTKKEKKELTDEEKKAKSLRKQIQEKLIKFATRVPVFMYLTDFRERSLKDVITQLEPGLFKKVTALNVSDFELLVSLGVFNSSLMNDAVYKFKRYEDASLEYVGINKHEGEEIGLYDTVISSDDYIESFE
;
A
#
# COMPACT_ATOMS: atom_id res chain seq x y z
N ASP A 1 -3.44 -8.73 -11.76
CA ASP A 1 -2.73 -7.45 -11.58
C ASP A 1 -3.57 -6.30 -12.15
N LEU A 2 -3.96 -5.32 -11.32
CA LEU A 2 -4.82 -4.20 -11.73
C LEU A 2 -4.17 -3.32 -12.80
N ASN A 3 -2.83 -3.17 -12.78
CA ASN A 3 -2.15 -2.39 -13.79
C ASN A 3 -2.21 -3.05 -15.19
N VAL A 4 -2.26 -4.38 -15.22
CA VAL A 4 -2.47 -5.15 -16.46
C VAL A 4 -3.93 -5.10 -16.87
N PHE A 5 -4.86 -5.30 -15.93
CA PHE A 5 -6.29 -5.28 -16.18
C PHE A 5 -6.76 -3.94 -16.77
N PHE A 6 -6.31 -2.82 -16.19
CA PHE A 6 -6.61 -1.47 -16.68
C PHE A 6 -5.56 -0.91 -17.64
N GLN A 7 -4.79 -1.76 -18.30
CA GLN A 7 -3.84 -1.32 -19.31
C GLN A 7 -4.56 -0.71 -20.51
N ALA A 8 -4.13 0.48 -20.93
CA ALA A 8 -4.73 1.20 -22.05
C ALA A 8 -3.67 1.76 -22.99
N LYS A 9 -4.07 1.97 -24.25
CA LYS A 9 -3.27 2.57 -25.32
C LYS A 9 -4.04 3.73 -25.95
N GLY A 10 -3.33 4.61 -26.62
CA GLY A 10 -3.92 5.79 -27.27
C GLY A 10 -3.91 7.04 -26.37
N LYS A 11 -4.46 8.13 -26.88
CA LYS A 11 -4.55 9.42 -26.20
C LYS A 11 -5.93 10.04 -26.42
N GLY A 12 -6.43 10.79 -25.46
CA GLY A 12 -7.71 11.51 -25.58
C GLY A 12 -8.86 10.59 -26.02
N GLU A 13 -9.55 10.95 -27.08
CA GLU A 13 -10.71 10.21 -27.61
C GLU A 13 -10.34 8.86 -28.23
N ASP A 14 -9.09 8.68 -28.65
CA ASP A 14 -8.61 7.40 -29.23
C ASP A 14 -8.10 6.42 -28.16
N ALA A 15 -8.11 6.81 -26.90
CA ALA A 15 -7.68 5.92 -25.83
C ALA A 15 -8.67 4.77 -25.64
N ARG A 16 -8.12 3.52 -25.59
CA ARG A 16 -8.89 2.27 -25.42
C ARG A 16 -8.16 1.35 -24.47
N PHE A 17 -8.91 0.57 -23.71
CA PHE A 17 -8.33 -0.51 -22.91
C PHE A 17 -7.84 -1.66 -23.78
N THR A 18 -6.77 -2.31 -23.36
CA THR A 18 -6.28 -3.54 -24.00
C THR A 18 -7.27 -4.69 -23.80
N TYR A 19 -7.95 -4.71 -22.66
CA TYR A 19 -8.96 -5.70 -22.26
C TYR A 19 -10.31 -5.00 -22.04
N GLU A 20 -10.82 -4.34 -23.10
CA GLU A 20 -12.00 -3.47 -23.00
C GLU A 20 -13.25 -4.24 -22.56
N ASP A 21 -13.44 -5.46 -23.07
CA ASP A 21 -14.57 -6.31 -22.71
C ASP A 21 -14.57 -6.71 -21.24
N GLU A 22 -13.41 -7.01 -20.69
CA GLU A 22 -13.25 -7.34 -19.27
C GLU A 22 -13.49 -6.12 -18.37
N VAL A 23 -12.99 -4.96 -18.78
CA VAL A 23 -13.25 -3.70 -18.07
C VAL A 23 -14.74 -3.34 -18.16
N GLN A 24 -15.41 -3.59 -19.28
CA GLN A 24 -16.86 -3.41 -19.41
C GLN A 24 -17.63 -4.33 -18.46
N LYS A 25 -17.27 -5.62 -18.40
CA LYS A 25 -17.86 -6.57 -17.43
C LYS A 25 -17.67 -6.11 -15.99
N TRP A 26 -16.51 -5.55 -15.68
CA TRP A 26 -16.24 -4.98 -14.36
C TRP A 26 -17.11 -3.74 -14.09
N LEU A 27 -17.29 -2.83 -15.05
CA LEU A 27 -18.22 -1.70 -14.93
C LEU A 27 -19.66 -2.18 -14.69
N ASP A 28 -20.09 -3.22 -15.39
CA ASP A 28 -21.40 -3.84 -15.20
C ASP A 28 -21.52 -4.50 -13.82
N LEU A 29 -20.47 -5.15 -13.35
CA LEU A 29 -20.42 -5.77 -12.02
C LEU A 29 -20.60 -4.75 -10.90
N ILE A 30 -19.84 -3.64 -10.92
CA ILE A 30 -19.88 -2.65 -9.83
C ILE A 30 -21.22 -1.89 -9.76
N ARG A 31 -22.01 -1.88 -10.84
CA ARG A 31 -23.39 -1.37 -10.85
C ARG A 31 -24.45 -2.45 -10.63
N GLY A 32 -24.03 -3.71 -10.41
CA GLY A 32 -24.92 -4.82 -10.12
C GLY A 32 -25.70 -5.38 -11.33
N SER A 33 -25.35 -5.01 -12.56
CA SER A 33 -26.01 -5.47 -13.78
C SER A 33 -25.28 -6.63 -14.47
N HIS A 34 -24.29 -7.23 -13.82
CA HIS A 34 -23.63 -8.42 -14.33
C HIS A 34 -24.58 -9.60 -14.39
N HIS A 35 -24.75 -10.17 -15.58
CA HIS A 35 -25.51 -11.40 -15.75
C HIS A 35 -24.65 -12.57 -15.30
N ALA A 36 -25.07 -13.23 -14.21
CA ALA A 36 -24.44 -14.46 -13.73
C ALA A 36 -24.41 -15.51 -14.86
N THR A 37 -23.27 -16.16 -15.04
CA THR A 37 -23.17 -17.34 -15.91
C THR A 37 -23.99 -18.49 -15.33
N ALA A 38 -24.33 -19.51 -16.14
CA ALA A 38 -25.10 -20.67 -15.69
C ALA A 38 -24.45 -21.39 -14.48
N THR A 39 -23.11 -21.30 -14.32
CA THR A 39 -22.36 -21.82 -13.18
C THR A 39 -22.60 -21.02 -11.89
N ASP A 40 -22.78 -19.71 -11.98
CA ASP A 40 -23.06 -18.86 -10.81
C ASP A 40 -24.49 -19.07 -10.30
N ASN A 41 -25.40 -19.53 -11.14
CA ASN A 41 -26.78 -19.87 -10.78
C ASN A 41 -26.89 -21.19 -9.99
N LEU A 42 -25.85 -22.04 -9.98
CA LEU A 42 -25.82 -23.28 -9.20
C LEU A 42 -25.58 -23.02 -7.69
N THR A 43 -25.07 -21.86 -7.32
CA THR A 43 -25.06 -21.37 -5.94
C THR A 43 -26.36 -20.66 -5.60
N LEU A 44 -27.48 -21.37 -5.78
CA LEU A 44 -28.83 -20.90 -5.47
C LEU A 44 -28.91 -20.52 -3.98
N GLY A 45 -28.99 -19.21 -3.72
CA GLY A 45 -29.19 -18.65 -2.39
C GLY A 45 -28.09 -17.67 -1.92
N ALA A 46 -26.94 -17.60 -2.56
CA ALA A 46 -25.95 -16.58 -2.23
C ALA A 46 -26.50 -15.18 -2.60
N LYS A 47 -26.69 -14.35 -1.60
CA LYS A 47 -27.03 -12.93 -1.85
C LYS A 47 -25.88 -12.30 -2.61
N LYS A 48 -26.18 -11.56 -3.67
CA LYS A 48 -25.15 -10.81 -4.40
C LYS A 48 -24.43 -9.86 -3.45
N PRO A 49 -23.10 -9.75 -3.52
CA PRO A 49 -22.37 -8.77 -2.71
C PRO A 49 -22.87 -7.36 -3.04
N PRO A 50 -23.00 -6.48 -2.04
CA PRO A 50 -23.32 -5.08 -2.26
C PRO A 50 -22.17 -4.44 -3.03
N MET A 51 -22.38 -4.15 -4.30
CA MET A 51 -21.41 -3.45 -5.14
C MET A 51 -21.58 -1.94 -5.02
N PRO A 52 -20.53 -1.13 -5.26
CA PRO A 52 -20.55 0.31 -5.00
C PRO A 52 -21.77 1.04 -5.56
N PHE A 53 -22.21 0.69 -6.77
CA PHE A 53 -23.33 1.35 -7.44
C PHE A 53 -24.59 0.48 -7.55
N SER A 54 -24.66 -0.64 -6.83
CA SER A 54 -25.86 -1.50 -6.79
C SER A 54 -26.63 -1.39 -5.47
N ASP A 55 -25.96 -0.93 -4.41
CA ASP A 55 -26.56 -0.71 -3.10
C ASP A 55 -27.13 0.71 -3.03
N SER A 56 -28.42 0.83 -2.72
CA SER A 56 -29.13 2.12 -2.67
C SER A 56 -28.56 3.07 -1.62
N ARG A 57 -28.03 2.52 -0.51
CA ARG A 57 -27.39 3.31 0.55
C ARG A 57 -26.07 3.88 0.05
N LEU A 58 -25.23 3.06 -0.62
CA LEU A 58 -23.98 3.52 -1.19
C LEU A 58 -24.20 4.53 -2.32
N LEU A 59 -25.21 4.34 -3.15
CA LEU A 59 -25.57 5.30 -4.22
C LEU A 59 -25.84 6.70 -3.69
N SER A 60 -26.47 6.81 -2.50
CA SER A 60 -26.75 8.11 -1.89
C SER A 60 -25.48 8.80 -1.37
N VAL A 61 -24.44 8.04 -1.02
CA VAL A 61 -23.15 8.54 -0.53
C VAL A 61 -22.19 8.80 -1.69
N LEU A 62 -22.17 7.94 -2.72
CA LEU A 62 -21.19 7.97 -3.82
C LEU A 62 -21.57 8.97 -4.92
N THR A 63 -21.97 10.17 -4.56
CA THR A 63 -22.30 11.24 -5.51
C THR A 63 -21.05 11.85 -6.16
N HIS A 64 -19.93 11.90 -5.42
CA HIS A 64 -18.65 12.39 -5.90
C HIS A 64 -17.56 11.38 -5.59
N THR A 65 -16.97 10.78 -6.61
CA THR A 65 -15.97 9.72 -6.47
C THR A 65 -14.66 10.07 -7.15
N PHE A 66 -13.57 9.52 -6.60
CA PHE A 66 -12.21 9.64 -7.13
C PHE A 66 -11.71 8.26 -7.54
N TRP A 67 -11.30 8.09 -8.81
CA TRP A 67 -10.85 6.82 -9.34
C TRP A 67 -9.36 6.87 -9.66
N PHE A 68 -8.59 6.08 -8.96
CA PHE A 68 -7.14 6.07 -9.04
C PHE A 68 -6.65 5.00 -10.01
N LEU A 69 -6.37 5.38 -11.25
CA LEU A 69 -6.04 4.53 -12.38
C LEU A 69 -4.51 4.42 -12.61
N PRO A 70 -4.03 3.38 -13.36
CA PRO A 70 -2.59 3.18 -13.56
C PRO A 70 -1.90 4.26 -14.39
N THR A 71 -2.54 4.74 -15.46
CA THR A 71 -1.93 5.62 -16.46
C THR A 71 -2.88 6.70 -16.96
N VAL A 72 -2.34 7.72 -17.61
CA VAL A 72 -3.11 8.77 -18.28
C VAL A 72 -4.00 8.17 -19.39
N ALA A 73 -3.47 7.22 -20.17
CA ALA A 73 -4.25 6.53 -21.20
C ALA A 73 -5.44 5.79 -20.60
N ALA A 74 -5.26 5.13 -19.43
CA ALA A 74 -6.35 4.45 -18.73
C ALA A 74 -7.44 5.42 -18.25
N CYS A 75 -7.08 6.64 -17.81
CA CYS A 75 -8.06 7.66 -17.45
C CYS A 75 -8.91 8.07 -18.66
N HIS A 76 -8.30 8.32 -19.80
CA HIS A 76 -9.04 8.66 -21.04
C HIS A 76 -9.87 7.47 -21.54
N ALA A 77 -9.31 6.26 -21.55
CA ALA A 77 -10.03 5.04 -21.96
C ALA A 77 -11.28 4.80 -21.08
N MET A 78 -11.16 5.02 -19.77
CA MET A 78 -12.30 4.90 -18.84
C MET A 78 -13.38 5.92 -19.15
N LYS A 79 -13.02 7.18 -19.37
CA LYS A 79 -13.97 8.22 -19.78
C LYS A 79 -14.67 7.85 -21.08
N ASN A 80 -13.93 7.41 -22.09
CA ASN A 80 -14.47 7.01 -23.38
C ASN A 80 -15.43 5.82 -23.25
N LEU A 81 -15.05 4.82 -22.45
CA LEU A 81 -15.89 3.65 -22.20
C LEU A 81 -17.19 4.01 -21.48
N MET A 82 -17.12 4.85 -20.44
CA MET A 82 -18.31 5.34 -19.71
C MET A 82 -19.26 6.17 -20.59
N SER A 83 -18.76 6.85 -21.63
CA SER A 83 -19.56 7.65 -22.55
C SER A 83 -20.32 6.81 -23.57
N ASN A 84 -20.06 5.51 -23.71
CA ASN A 84 -20.76 4.63 -24.61
C ASN A 84 -22.24 4.47 -24.22
N ARG A 85 -23.11 4.30 -25.21
CA ARG A 85 -24.56 4.14 -24.98
C ARG A 85 -24.93 3.00 -24.03
N HIS A 86 -24.15 1.95 -23.99
CA HIS A 86 -24.34 0.83 -23.07
C HIS A 86 -24.24 1.25 -21.61
N ASN A 87 -23.48 2.30 -21.33
CA ASN A 87 -23.13 2.78 -20.00
C ASN A 87 -24.00 3.96 -19.53
N ASN A 88 -25.29 3.97 -19.86
CA ASN A 88 -26.25 5.03 -19.51
C ASN A 88 -26.23 5.44 -18.04
N PHE A 89 -25.98 4.50 -17.12
CA PHE A 89 -25.88 4.78 -15.70
C PHE A 89 -24.83 5.84 -15.40
N TYR A 90 -23.65 5.75 -16.07
CA TYR A 90 -22.55 6.70 -15.84
C TYR A 90 -22.80 8.06 -16.50
N HIS A 91 -23.81 8.19 -17.37
CA HIS A 91 -24.18 9.48 -17.96
C HIS A 91 -24.82 10.44 -16.95
N GLU A 92 -25.24 9.94 -15.77
CA GLU A 92 -25.69 10.78 -14.66
C GLU A 92 -24.51 11.49 -13.97
N TYR A 93 -23.29 11.06 -14.23
CA TYR A 93 -22.08 11.59 -13.63
C TYR A 93 -21.30 12.43 -14.64
N GLU A 94 -20.85 13.61 -14.22
CA GLU A 94 -19.83 14.35 -14.97
C GLU A 94 -18.48 13.68 -14.77
N VAL A 95 -17.91 13.12 -15.85
CA VAL A 95 -16.64 12.38 -15.81
C VAL A 95 -15.48 13.29 -16.18
N ILE A 96 -14.59 13.55 -15.21
CA ILE A 96 -13.46 14.46 -15.33
C ILE A 96 -12.14 13.66 -15.39
N VAL A 97 -11.29 13.94 -16.38
CA VAL A 97 -9.92 13.42 -16.44
C VAL A 97 -8.96 14.46 -15.86
N ALA A 98 -8.47 14.19 -14.65
CA ALA A 98 -7.46 14.98 -13.97
C ALA A 98 -6.09 14.26 -14.04
N ALA A 99 -5.58 14.08 -15.26
CA ALA A 99 -4.36 13.34 -15.57
C ALA A 99 -3.65 13.94 -16.79
N GLY A 100 -2.34 13.69 -16.91
CA GLY A 100 -1.53 14.21 -18.03
C GLY A 100 -0.97 15.60 -17.78
N ASN A 101 -0.14 16.09 -18.71
CA ASN A 101 0.56 17.37 -18.55
C ASN A 101 -0.40 18.57 -18.59
N ASP A 102 -1.48 18.46 -19.35
CA ASP A 102 -2.46 19.52 -19.55
C ASP A 102 -3.34 19.80 -18.32
N ALA A 103 -3.36 18.86 -17.35
CA ALA A 103 -4.16 19.00 -16.13
C ALA A 103 -3.46 19.78 -15.00
N GLY A 104 -2.26 20.38 -15.22
CA GLY A 104 -1.49 21.07 -14.17
C GLY A 104 -0.91 20.10 -13.11
N LEU A 105 -0.38 20.63 -12.01
CA LEU A 105 0.17 19.87 -10.88
C LEU A 105 -0.53 20.26 -9.56
N GLY A 106 -0.92 19.27 -8.76
CA GLY A 106 -1.52 19.52 -7.44
C GLY A 106 -2.75 20.40 -7.52
N VAL A 107 -2.69 21.59 -6.92
CA VAL A 107 -3.80 22.56 -6.86
C VAL A 107 -4.23 23.05 -8.26
N GLU A 108 -3.31 23.13 -9.23
CA GLU A 108 -3.64 23.54 -10.60
C GLU A 108 -4.54 22.55 -11.34
N ALA A 109 -4.60 21.30 -10.91
CA ALA A 109 -5.48 20.29 -11.47
C ALA A 109 -6.92 20.33 -10.90
N LEU A 110 -7.19 21.17 -9.90
CA LEU A 110 -8.50 21.28 -9.23
C LEU A 110 -9.56 22.11 -9.98
N PRO A 111 -9.24 23.19 -10.71
CA PRO A 111 -10.26 24.03 -11.32
C PRO A 111 -11.25 23.26 -12.22
N PRO A 112 -10.82 22.31 -13.08
CA PRO A 112 -11.76 21.50 -13.86
C PRO A 112 -12.69 20.65 -12.98
N VAL A 113 -12.17 20.12 -11.85
CA VAL A 113 -12.95 19.30 -10.90
C VAL A 113 -14.04 20.15 -10.25
N TYR A 114 -13.69 21.31 -9.71
CA TYR A 114 -14.67 22.20 -9.08
C TYR A 114 -15.68 22.79 -10.09
N LYS A 115 -15.24 23.07 -11.31
CA LYS A 115 -16.14 23.53 -12.37
C LYS A 115 -17.19 22.47 -12.70
N ALA A 116 -16.81 21.22 -12.83
CA ALA A 116 -17.72 20.10 -13.07
C ALA A 116 -18.63 19.83 -11.86
N MET A 117 -18.10 19.95 -10.65
CA MET A 117 -18.92 19.81 -9.43
C MET A 117 -19.99 20.90 -9.33
N GLY A 118 -19.69 22.14 -9.72
CA GLY A 118 -20.61 23.27 -9.64
C GLY A 118 -21.25 23.39 -8.25
N ASN A 119 -22.54 23.04 -8.13
CA ASN A 119 -23.18 22.86 -6.82
C ASN A 119 -23.12 21.36 -6.43
N PRO A 120 -22.18 20.97 -5.54
CA PRO A 120 -21.96 19.55 -5.24
C PRO A 120 -23.16 18.84 -4.56
N LEU A 121 -24.13 19.58 -4.05
CA LEU A 121 -25.36 19.00 -3.50
C LEU A 121 -26.37 18.59 -4.59
N LYS A 122 -26.16 19.03 -5.84
CA LYS A 122 -27.09 18.80 -6.97
C LYS A 122 -26.46 18.02 -8.12
N THR A 123 -25.16 17.82 -8.08
CA THR A 123 -24.39 17.17 -9.16
C THR A 123 -23.80 15.86 -8.70
N LYS A 124 -23.39 15.04 -9.67
CA LYS A 124 -22.63 13.82 -9.45
C LYS A 124 -21.39 13.85 -10.31
N THR A 125 -20.23 13.51 -9.75
CA THR A 125 -18.96 13.52 -10.50
C THR A 125 -18.12 12.27 -10.29
N ILE A 126 -17.41 11.85 -11.34
CA ILE A 126 -16.35 10.84 -11.28
C ILE A 126 -15.06 11.51 -11.72
N THR A 127 -14.10 11.64 -10.82
CA THR A 127 -12.78 12.20 -11.12
C THR A 127 -11.78 11.08 -11.37
N LEU A 128 -11.25 11.00 -12.59
CA LEU A 128 -10.27 10.00 -13.01
C LEU A 128 -8.86 10.58 -12.92
N SER A 129 -7.96 9.94 -12.18
CA SER A 129 -6.58 10.40 -12.04
C SER A 129 -5.59 9.25 -11.93
N CYS A 130 -4.34 9.50 -12.31
CA CYS A 130 -3.25 8.51 -12.19
C CYS A 130 -2.10 8.97 -11.27
N GLY A 131 -2.35 9.95 -10.41
CA GLY A 131 -1.38 10.42 -9.40
C GLY A 131 -1.42 11.90 -9.05
N LYS A 132 -2.00 12.76 -9.89
CA LYS A 132 -1.91 14.21 -9.69
C LYS A 132 -2.67 14.74 -8.48
N LEU A 133 -3.80 14.18 -8.14
CA LEU A 133 -4.65 14.63 -7.03
C LEU A 133 -4.53 13.77 -5.78
N THR A 134 -3.50 12.92 -5.71
CA THR A 134 -3.29 12.03 -4.56
C THR A 134 -2.60 12.72 -3.38
N THR A 135 -1.90 13.83 -3.63
CA THR A 135 -1.18 14.59 -2.60
C THR A 135 -1.48 16.09 -2.69
N GLY A 136 -1.41 16.77 -1.55
CA GLY A 136 -1.47 18.22 -1.48
C GLY A 136 -2.82 18.89 -1.83
N VAL A 137 -3.91 18.09 -1.98
CA VAL A 137 -5.24 18.62 -2.32
C VAL A 137 -6.30 18.09 -1.36
N SER A 138 -7.35 18.86 -1.16
CA SER A 138 -8.51 18.48 -0.36
C SER A 138 -9.79 18.86 -1.09
N VAL A 139 -10.55 17.84 -1.49
CA VAL A 139 -11.84 18.02 -2.16
C VAL A 139 -12.93 17.45 -1.24
N LYS A 140 -13.60 18.31 -0.51
CA LYS A 140 -14.56 17.94 0.54
C LYS A 140 -15.67 17.00 0.05
N PRO A 141 -16.26 17.18 -1.16
CA PRO A 141 -17.35 16.32 -1.64
C PRO A 141 -16.95 14.88 -1.98
N TRP A 142 -15.67 14.57 -2.22
CA TRP A 142 -15.30 13.18 -2.50
C TRP A 142 -15.64 12.26 -1.33
N SER A 143 -16.51 11.31 -1.58
CA SER A 143 -17.02 10.34 -0.60
C SER A 143 -16.59 8.90 -0.86
N GLY A 144 -16.14 8.61 -2.07
CA GLY A 144 -15.63 7.29 -2.44
C GLY A 144 -14.37 7.36 -3.29
N ILE A 145 -13.41 6.49 -2.99
CA ILE A 145 -12.24 6.27 -3.84
C ILE A 145 -12.19 4.83 -4.33
N PHE A 146 -11.90 4.67 -5.63
CA PHE A 146 -11.70 3.38 -6.29
C PHE A 146 -10.21 3.19 -6.57
N MET A 147 -9.61 2.23 -5.91
CA MET A 147 -8.18 1.90 -6.04
C MET A 147 -7.98 0.93 -7.21
N LEU A 148 -7.86 1.45 -8.42
CA LEU A 148 -7.80 0.70 -9.68
C LEU A 148 -6.38 0.51 -10.21
N ARG A 149 -5.38 0.74 -9.38
CA ARG A 149 -3.97 0.49 -9.71
C ARG A 149 -3.25 -0.22 -8.58
N ASN A 150 -2.21 -0.96 -8.93
CA ASN A 150 -1.28 -1.45 -7.92
C ASN A 150 -0.40 -0.33 -7.39
N SER A 151 -0.30 -0.23 -6.08
CA SER A 151 0.66 0.62 -5.40
C SER A 151 1.70 -0.26 -4.69
N SER A 152 2.98 0.03 -4.89
CA SER A 152 4.07 -0.66 -4.19
C SER A 152 4.36 -0.08 -2.82
N SER A 153 3.91 1.16 -2.56
CA SER A 153 4.15 1.88 -1.31
C SER A 153 2.84 2.06 -0.55
N PRO A 154 2.76 1.60 0.72
CA PRO A 154 1.63 1.86 1.58
C PRO A 154 1.35 3.35 1.76
N GLU A 155 2.39 4.19 1.81
CA GLU A 155 2.22 5.65 1.91
C GLU A 155 1.47 6.20 0.71
N THR A 156 1.88 5.82 -0.51
CA THR A 156 1.20 6.25 -1.74
C THR A 156 -0.26 5.77 -1.78
N TYR A 157 -0.50 4.54 -1.30
CA TYR A 157 -1.84 3.98 -1.19
C TYR A 157 -2.71 4.80 -0.25
N PHE A 158 -2.25 5.04 0.98
CA PHE A 158 -3.02 5.77 1.98
C PHE A 158 -3.08 7.28 1.74
N GLN A 159 -2.07 7.87 1.11
CA GLN A 159 -2.17 9.25 0.62
C GLN A 159 -3.33 9.44 -0.36
N ALA A 160 -3.57 8.46 -1.23
CA ALA A 160 -4.74 8.46 -2.10
C ALA A 160 -6.03 8.14 -1.32
N ALA A 161 -6.04 7.07 -0.53
CA ALA A 161 -7.21 6.62 0.22
C ALA A 161 -7.76 7.71 1.16
N PHE A 162 -6.90 8.46 1.83
CA PHE A 162 -7.31 9.52 2.76
C PHE A 162 -7.87 10.78 2.08
N ARG A 163 -7.83 10.88 0.75
CA ARG A 163 -8.47 12.01 0.04
C ARG A 163 -9.99 12.10 0.28
N VAL A 164 -10.64 10.98 0.52
CA VAL A 164 -12.09 10.96 0.80
C VAL A 164 -12.45 11.24 2.25
N GLN A 165 -11.49 11.27 3.17
CA GLN A 165 -11.73 11.51 4.59
C GLN A 165 -11.89 12.98 4.96
N THR A 166 -11.62 13.92 4.04
CA THR A 166 -11.80 15.36 4.33
C THR A 166 -13.27 15.63 4.70
N ALA A 167 -13.49 16.20 5.87
CA ALA A 167 -14.84 16.52 6.34
C ALA A 167 -15.54 17.49 5.38
N TRP A 168 -16.80 17.19 5.07
CA TRP A 168 -17.65 18.07 4.28
C TRP A 168 -18.81 18.56 5.11
N THR A 169 -18.73 19.84 5.46
CA THR A 169 -19.72 20.54 6.24
C THR A 169 -20.15 21.81 5.50
N VAL A 170 -21.38 22.24 5.70
CA VAL A 170 -21.90 23.53 5.23
C VAL A 170 -22.42 24.32 6.43
N SER A 171 -22.31 25.65 6.38
CA SER A 171 -22.96 26.50 7.36
C SER A 171 -24.47 26.36 7.20
N ASN A 172 -25.20 26.32 8.30
CA ASN A 172 -26.65 26.22 8.31
C ASN A 172 -27.27 27.44 7.58
N PRO A 173 -27.76 27.27 6.36
CA PRO A 173 -28.20 28.42 5.54
C PRO A 173 -29.55 28.99 5.99
N ASP A 174 -30.37 28.18 6.69
CA ASP A 174 -31.77 28.51 6.95
C ASP A 174 -32.04 28.99 8.38
N GLY A 175 -31.05 28.87 9.28
CA GLY A 175 -31.22 29.14 10.71
C GLY A 175 -32.28 28.26 11.40
N LYS A 176 -32.77 27.23 10.72
CA LYS A 176 -33.81 26.32 11.22
C LYS A 176 -33.25 25.16 12.03
N ASN A 177 -31.99 24.84 11.79
CA ASN A 177 -31.26 23.83 12.55
C ASN A 177 -30.55 24.54 13.72
N PRO A 178 -30.65 24.03 14.97
CA PRO A 178 -29.95 24.62 16.12
C PRO A 178 -28.42 24.57 15.97
N ASN A 179 -27.88 23.76 15.07
CA ASN A 179 -26.45 23.69 14.85
C ASN A 179 -25.97 24.73 13.82
N GLU A 180 -24.86 25.40 14.10
CA GLU A 180 -24.24 26.37 13.18
C GLU A 180 -23.72 25.72 11.89
N VAL A 181 -23.41 24.43 11.96
CA VAL A 181 -22.79 23.66 10.88
C VAL A 181 -23.57 22.35 10.68
N GLU A 182 -23.88 22.06 9.45
CA GLU A 182 -24.48 20.79 9.04
C GLU A 182 -23.39 19.89 8.39
N ILE A 183 -23.34 18.62 8.84
CA ILE A 183 -22.44 17.60 8.28
C ILE A 183 -23.12 16.97 7.08
N ILE A 184 -22.60 17.19 5.89
CA ILE A 184 -23.13 16.62 4.65
C ILE A 184 -22.57 15.22 4.40
N LYS A 185 -21.29 14.99 4.67
CA LYS A 185 -20.63 13.70 4.49
C LYS A 185 -20.42 13.03 5.85
N ASN A 186 -21.27 12.06 6.16
CA ASN A 186 -21.17 11.23 7.37
C ASN A 186 -20.27 10.01 7.18
N GLU A 187 -20.15 9.53 5.95
CA GLU A 187 -19.42 8.31 5.61
C GLU A 187 -18.58 8.53 4.36
N CYS A 188 -17.46 7.82 4.26
CA CYS A 188 -16.63 7.73 3.06
C CYS A 188 -16.08 6.33 2.92
N TYR A 189 -15.78 5.94 1.68
CA TYR A 189 -15.42 4.56 1.35
C TYR A 189 -14.18 4.46 0.49
N VAL A 190 -13.36 3.46 0.78
CA VAL A 190 -12.24 3.03 -0.07
C VAL A 190 -12.60 1.67 -0.66
N PHE A 191 -12.70 1.60 -1.98
CA PHE A 191 -12.98 0.36 -2.70
C PHE A 191 -11.70 -0.16 -3.34
N ASP A 192 -11.33 -1.39 -3.02
CA ASP A 192 -10.20 -2.08 -3.64
C ASP A 192 -10.65 -3.44 -4.17
N PHE A 193 -10.30 -3.74 -5.41
CA PHE A 193 -10.69 -4.96 -6.12
C PHE A 193 -9.56 -6.00 -6.15
N ALA A 194 -8.50 -5.78 -5.37
CA ALA A 194 -7.42 -6.73 -5.14
C ALA A 194 -7.20 -6.91 -3.62
N PRO A 195 -8.08 -7.68 -2.93
CA PRO A 195 -8.16 -7.73 -1.47
C PRO A 195 -6.85 -8.12 -0.80
N ASN A 196 -6.15 -9.13 -1.28
CA ASN A 196 -4.87 -9.55 -0.69
C ASN A 196 -3.83 -8.42 -0.70
N ARG A 197 -3.80 -7.65 -1.79
CA ARG A 197 -2.91 -6.49 -1.90
C ARG A 197 -3.36 -5.36 -0.98
N ALA A 198 -4.64 -5.04 -0.97
CA ALA A 198 -5.19 -4.00 -0.10
C ALA A 198 -4.89 -4.29 1.37
N LEU A 199 -5.13 -5.51 1.80
CA LEU A 199 -4.86 -5.95 3.17
C LEU A 199 -3.36 -5.98 3.50
N SER A 200 -2.49 -6.29 2.51
CA SER A 200 -1.05 -6.10 2.68
C SER A 200 -0.69 -4.63 2.92
N GLN A 201 -1.30 -3.68 2.18
CA GLN A 201 -1.06 -2.25 2.42
C GLN A 201 -1.52 -1.83 3.83
N VAL A 202 -2.68 -2.34 4.30
CA VAL A 202 -3.18 -2.11 5.67
C VAL A 202 -2.18 -2.64 6.69
N ALA A 203 -1.74 -3.88 6.56
CA ALA A 203 -0.77 -4.49 7.47
C ALA A 203 0.57 -3.75 7.49
N ASP A 204 1.12 -3.44 6.32
CA ASP A 204 2.42 -2.78 6.20
C ASP A 204 2.38 -1.32 6.71
N TYR A 205 1.28 -0.59 6.47
CA TYR A 205 1.12 0.77 6.95
C TYR A 205 0.93 0.84 8.47
N SER A 206 0.10 -0.04 9.04
CA SER A 206 -0.13 -0.11 10.49
C SER A 206 1.16 -0.41 11.24
N CYS A 207 2.01 -1.28 10.70
CA CYS A 207 3.31 -1.61 11.30
C CYS A 207 4.27 -0.42 11.33
N ARG A 208 4.10 0.58 10.45
CA ARG A 208 4.94 1.79 10.42
C ARG A 208 4.47 2.88 11.36
N LEU A 209 3.15 2.97 11.60
CA LEU A 209 2.59 4.04 12.42
C LEU A 209 2.98 3.93 13.90
N ASN A 210 3.00 2.71 14.44
CA ASN A 210 3.35 2.48 15.84
C ASN A 210 4.69 1.75 15.95
N VAL A 211 5.77 2.50 16.08
CA VAL A 211 7.14 1.98 16.18
C VAL A 211 7.41 1.31 17.53
N ASN A 212 6.66 1.69 18.57
CA ASN A 212 6.89 1.23 19.94
C ASN A 212 6.23 -0.13 20.23
N GLU A 213 5.19 -0.50 19.48
CA GLU A 213 4.54 -1.81 19.62
C GLU A 213 5.28 -2.84 18.77
N SER A 214 5.65 -3.96 19.34
CA SER A 214 6.36 -5.04 18.64
C SER A 214 5.42 -6.09 18.03
N ASN A 215 4.16 -6.17 18.50
CA ASN A 215 3.19 -7.15 18.02
C ASN A 215 2.42 -6.64 16.80
N PRO A 216 2.58 -7.23 15.61
CA PRO A 216 1.88 -6.82 14.40
C PRO A 216 0.36 -6.89 14.50
N GLU A 217 -0.19 -7.88 15.20
CA GLU A 217 -1.63 -8.03 15.36
C GLU A 217 -2.22 -6.86 16.16
N LYS A 218 -1.56 -6.43 17.23
CA LYS A 218 -1.98 -5.24 18.00
C LYS A 218 -1.91 -3.98 17.15
N LYS A 219 -0.85 -3.80 16.34
CA LYS A 219 -0.73 -2.65 15.43
C LYS A 219 -1.86 -2.59 14.43
N VAL A 220 -2.17 -3.72 13.80
CA VAL A 220 -3.29 -3.82 12.86
C VAL A 220 -4.61 -3.59 13.58
N ALA A 221 -4.80 -4.16 14.79
CA ALA A 221 -6.00 -3.96 15.58
C ALA A 221 -6.25 -2.47 15.95
N GLU A 222 -5.20 -1.73 16.28
CA GLU A 222 -5.30 -0.28 16.50
C GLU A 222 -5.70 0.47 15.23
N PHE A 223 -5.08 0.14 14.10
CA PHE A 223 -5.32 0.81 12.84
C PHE A 223 -6.74 0.57 12.30
N ILE A 224 -7.23 -0.67 12.35
CA ILE A 224 -8.59 -1.01 11.84
C ILE A 224 -9.72 -0.49 12.73
N LYS A 225 -9.45 -0.08 13.98
CA LYS A 225 -10.42 0.70 14.78
C LYS A 225 -10.69 2.05 14.12
N PHE A 226 -9.66 2.64 13.53
CA PHE A 226 -9.71 3.93 12.87
C PHE A 226 -10.20 3.83 11.42
N LEU A 227 -9.77 2.79 10.69
CA LEU A 227 -10.19 2.49 9.33
C LEU A 227 -10.75 1.05 9.27
N PRO A 228 -12.04 0.83 9.58
CA PRO A 228 -12.63 -0.48 9.57
C PRO A 228 -12.54 -1.14 8.20
N VAL A 229 -12.07 -2.39 8.17
CA VAL A 229 -12.00 -3.22 6.97
C VAL A 229 -13.25 -4.08 6.90
N LEU A 230 -13.94 -4.03 5.76
CA LEU A 230 -15.11 -4.84 5.47
C LEU A 230 -14.77 -5.84 4.37
N ALA A 231 -15.18 -7.09 4.54
CA ALA A 231 -15.14 -8.10 3.49
C ALA A 231 -16.48 -8.78 3.37
N TYR A 232 -16.73 -9.32 2.18
CA TYR A 232 -17.92 -10.09 1.88
C TYR A 232 -17.64 -11.58 2.10
N ASP A 233 -18.40 -12.22 3.00
CA ASP A 233 -18.27 -13.65 3.34
C ASP A 233 -19.08 -14.59 2.46
N GLY A 234 -19.72 -14.04 1.40
CA GLY A 234 -20.65 -14.77 0.54
C GLY A 234 -22.13 -14.59 0.92
N SER A 235 -22.42 -14.01 2.08
CA SER A 235 -23.79 -13.72 2.54
C SER A 235 -23.99 -12.29 3.01
N LYS A 236 -23.03 -11.70 3.67
CA LYS A 236 -23.06 -10.35 4.24
C LYS A 236 -21.69 -9.70 4.25
N MET A 237 -21.69 -8.38 4.42
CA MET A 237 -20.46 -7.64 4.70
C MET A 237 -20.15 -7.72 6.18
N GLU A 238 -18.98 -8.22 6.54
CA GLU A 238 -18.48 -8.30 7.91
C GLU A 238 -17.23 -7.48 8.11
N ARG A 239 -17.03 -7.02 9.35
CA ARG A 239 -15.75 -6.42 9.75
C ARG A 239 -14.74 -7.54 9.95
N ILE A 240 -13.59 -7.38 9.33
CA ILE A 240 -12.45 -8.28 9.52
C ILE A 240 -11.67 -7.82 10.76
N ASP A 241 -11.29 -8.75 11.61
CA ASP A 241 -10.39 -8.51 12.72
C ASP A 241 -8.91 -8.44 12.28
N ALA A 242 -8.01 -8.09 13.18
CA ALA A 242 -6.60 -7.96 12.88
C ALA A 242 -5.96 -9.26 12.41
N LYS A 243 -6.37 -10.39 13.01
CA LYS A 243 -5.92 -11.71 12.62
C LYS A 243 -6.34 -12.04 11.19
N GLY A 244 -7.61 -11.82 10.87
CA GLY A 244 -8.15 -12.03 9.52
C GLY A 244 -7.46 -11.14 8.48
N VAL A 245 -7.16 -9.87 8.80
CA VAL A 245 -6.39 -8.98 7.91
C VAL A 245 -5.01 -9.56 7.61
N LEU A 246 -4.30 -10.03 8.65
CA LEU A 246 -2.97 -10.62 8.49
C LEU A 246 -3.03 -11.92 7.68
N ASP A 247 -3.96 -12.81 7.97
CA ASP A 247 -4.13 -14.09 7.26
C ASP A 247 -4.46 -13.88 5.79
N MET A 248 -5.44 -13.05 5.48
CA MET A 248 -5.81 -12.73 4.11
C MET A 248 -4.71 -11.98 3.35
N SER A 249 -3.94 -11.12 4.02
CA SER A 249 -2.80 -10.43 3.39
C SER A 249 -1.72 -11.40 2.95
N MET A 250 -1.64 -12.56 3.58
CA MET A 250 -0.69 -13.64 3.29
C MET A 250 -1.24 -14.70 2.34
N SER A 251 -2.56 -14.77 2.16
CA SER A 251 -3.17 -15.72 1.24
C SER A 251 -2.64 -15.53 -0.19
N GLY A 252 -2.25 -16.62 -0.85
CA GLY A 252 -1.61 -16.58 -2.16
C GLY A 252 -0.14 -16.11 -2.17
N THR A 253 0.47 -15.92 -0.98
CA THR A 253 1.89 -15.57 -0.87
C THR A 253 2.73 -16.84 -0.81
N THR A 254 3.78 -16.92 -1.62
CA THR A 254 4.75 -18.02 -1.57
C THR A 254 5.89 -17.72 -0.60
N ALA A 255 6.58 -18.76 -0.11
CA ALA A 255 7.79 -18.59 0.72
C ALA A 255 8.82 -17.67 0.06
N THR A 256 8.99 -17.75 -1.27
CA THR A 256 9.87 -16.87 -2.05
C THR A 256 9.43 -15.41 -1.99
N LEU A 257 8.12 -15.13 -2.05
CA LEU A 257 7.61 -13.76 -1.96
C LEU A 257 7.74 -13.20 -0.54
N LEU A 258 7.59 -14.03 0.50
CA LEU A 258 7.83 -13.63 1.87
C LEU A 258 9.32 -13.37 2.13
N ALA A 259 10.21 -14.22 1.61
CA ALA A 259 11.65 -14.00 1.69
C ALA A 259 12.07 -12.68 1.01
N ARG A 260 11.44 -12.30 -0.11
CA ARG A 260 11.66 -10.99 -0.76
C ARG A 260 11.24 -9.80 0.11
N ARG A 261 10.31 -9.97 1.05
CA ARG A 261 9.97 -8.91 2.03
C ARG A 261 11.09 -8.66 3.02
N TRP A 262 11.94 -9.63 3.28
CA TRP A 262 13.15 -9.44 4.07
C TRP A 262 14.19 -8.59 3.33
N GLU A 263 14.12 -8.51 2.00
CA GLU A 263 14.93 -7.61 1.15
C GLU A 263 14.20 -6.27 0.87
N SER A 264 13.21 -5.92 1.68
CA SER A 264 12.43 -4.71 1.47
C SER A 264 13.27 -3.46 1.74
N ALA A 265 13.20 -2.51 0.79
CA ALA A 265 13.76 -1.18 0.95
C ALA A 265 13.25 -0.41 2.18
N LEU A 266 12.15 -0.89 2.78
CA LEU A 266 11.50 -0.30 3.95
C LEU A 266 12.19 -0.65 5.28
N LEU A 267 13.02 -1.70 5.26
CA LEU A 267 13.81 -2.08 6.44
C LEU A 267 14.90 -1.05 6.76
N VAL A 268 15.24 -0.22 5.79
CA VAL A 268 16.30 0.79 5.92
C VAL A 268 15.82 2.14 5.42
N ASN A 269 16.32 3.20 6.07
CA ASN A 269 16.05 4.56 5.64
C ASN A 269 17.38 5.25 5.24
N VAL A 270 17.38 5.81 4.03
CA VAL A 270 18.52 6.50 3.44
C VAL A 270 18.14 7.92 2.97
N ASP A 271 17.19 8.55 3.65
CA ASP A 271 16.91 9.98 3.40
C ASP A 271 18.06 10.88 3.87
N ASN A 272 18.06 12.13 3.42
CA ASN A 272 19.15 13.06 3.73
C ASN A 272 19.28 13.30 5.24
N GLU A 273 18.18 13.37 5.97
CA GLU A 273 18.18 13.64 7.40
C GLU A 273 18.79 12.47 8.18
N THR A 274 18.39 11.24 7.82
CA THR A 274 18.94 10.03 8.42
C THR A 274 20.43 9.87 8.10
N LEU A 275 20.84 10.14 6.85
CA LEU A 275 22.24 10.09 6.46
C LEU A 275 23.07 11.17 7.17
N GLN A 276 22.55 12.37 7.38
CA GLN A 276 23.22 13.42 8.16
C GLN A 276 23.36 13.04 9.63
N ARG A 277 22.32 12.45 10.24
CA ARG A 277 22.38 11.94 11.62
C ARG A 277 23.44 10.83 11.77
N LEU A 278 23.50 9.94 10.79
CA LEU A 278 24.50 8.88 10.75
C LEU A 278 25.93 9.45 10.64
N MET A 279 26.15 10.42 9.74
CA MET A 279 27.45 11.10 9.57
C MET A 279 27.89 11.86 10.84
N SER A 280 26.95 12.40 11.58
CA SER A 280 27.23 13.13 12.82
C SER A 280 27.50 12.22 14.01
N ASN A 281 27.37 10.90 13.87
CA ASN A 281 27.60 9.92 14.91
C ASN A 281 28.75 8.99 14.54
N GLU A 282 29.96 9.32 15.03
CA GLU A 282 31.20 8.56 14.73
C GLU A 282 31.08 7.07 15.10
N LYS A 283 30.46 6.75 16.25
CA LYS A 283 30.32 5.35 16.70
C LYS A 283 29.42 4.55 15.77
N ALA A 284 28.29 5.12 15.33
CA ALA A 284 27.38 4.45 14.41
C ALA A 284 28.00 4.26 13.03
N LEU A 285 28.75 5.25 12.57
CA LEU A 285 29.46 5.18 11.30
C LEU A 285 30.57 4.13 11.34
N GLU A 286 31.38 4.11 12.40
CA GLU A 286 32.44 3.13 12.62
C GLU A 286 31.89 1.70 12.72
N ALA A 287 30.78 1.50 13.44
CA ALA A 287 30.11 0.22 13.54
C ALA A 287 29.71 -0.34 12.17
N LEU A 288 29.16 0.51 11.27
CA LEU A 288 28.84 0.12 9.90
C LEU A 288 30.09 -0.11 9.05
N MET A 289 31.10 0.75 9.15
CA MET A 289 32.33 0.63 8.36
C MET A 289 33.15 -0.62 8.71
N ASN A 290 32.99 -1.18 9.90
CA ASN A 290 33.57 -2.46 10.29
C ASN A 290 32.94 -3.68 9.63
N ILE A 291 31.78 -3.50 9.01
CA ILE A 291 31.11 -4.56 8.23
C ILE A 291 31.68 -4.59 6.82
N GLU A 292 31.96 -5.79 6.33
CA GLU A 292 32.44 -5.97 4.96
C GLU A 292 31.51 -5.35 3.93
N GLY A 293 32.04 -4.55 3.02
CA GLY A 293 31.33 -3.83 1.98
C GLY A 293 30.90 -2.40 2.32
N PHE A 294 31.15 -1.92 3.57
CA PHE A 294 30.81 -0.54 3.98
C PHE A 294 32.03 0.36 4.24
N ARG A 295 33.24 -0.08 3.93
CA ARG A 295 34.48 0.69 4.20
C ARG A 295 34.52 2.08 3.56
N SER A 296 33.87 2.27 2.42
CA SER A 296 33.75 3.56 1.71
C SER A 296 32.47 4.35 2.02
N LEU A 297 31.67 3.87 2.97
CA LEU A 297 30.33 4.41 3.25
C LEU A 297 30.36 5.92 3.57
N ASN A 298 31.34 6.37 4.34
CA ASN A 298 31.50 7.78 4.70
C ASN A 298 31.58 8.67 3.46
N GLN A 299 32.48 8.36 2.52
CA GLN A 299 32.66 9.14 1.29
C GLN A 299 31.43 9.05 0.38
N GLU A 300 30.78 7.90 0.33
CA GLU A 300 29.55 7.70 -0.45
C GLU A 300 28.40 8.57 0.09
N ILE A 301 28.21 8.62 1.42
CA ILE A 301 27.19 9.45 2.08
C ILE A 301 27.48 10.94 1.88
N GLU A 302 28.71 11.38 2.12
CA GLU A 302 29.12 12.76 1.92
C GLU A 302 28.86 13.23 0.49
N THR A 303 29.19 12.39 -0.50
CA THR A 303 28.91 12.66 -1.90
C THR A 303 27.41 12.82 -2.19
N ILE A 304 26.56 12.01 -1.57
CA ILE A 304 25.09 12.10 -1.74
C ILE A 304 24.55 13.38 -1.13
N ILE A 305 24.98 13.73 0.08
CA ILE A 305 24.52 14.92 0.80
C ILE A 305 24.90 16.15 -0.02
N ASN A 306 26.16 16.30 -0.40
CA ASN A 306 26.66 17.45 -1.17
C ASN A 306 25.93 17.60 -2.51
N LYS A 307 25.73 16.52 -3.26
CA LYS A 307 24.97 16.56 -4.52
C LYS A 307 23.50 16.87 -4.33
N SER A 308 22.87 16.32 -3.28
CA SER A 308 21.46 16.62 -2.96
C SER A 308 21.25 18.08 -2.59
N GLU A 309 22.17 18.67 -1.83
CA GLU A 309 22.12 20.09 -1.45
C GLU A 309 22.37 20.99 -2.65
N ALA A 310 23.33 20.69 -3.50
CA ALA A 310 23.60 21.41 -4.74
C ALA A 310 22.35 21.42 -5.64
N VAL A 311 21.71 20.27 -5.83
CA VAL A 311 20.46 20.16 -6.62
C VAL A 311 19.32 20.96 -5.99
N LYS A 312 19.17 20.91 -4.65
CA LYS A 312 18.14 21.71 -3.95
C LYS A 312 18.37 23.21 -4.10
N LYS A 313 19.64 23.64 -3.97
CA LYS A 313 20.02 25.05 -4.12
C LYS A 313 19.78 25.54 -5.55
N ALA A 314 20.21 24.77 -6.54
CA ALA A 314 19.99 25.10 -7.95
C ALA A 314 18.50 25.09 -8.34
N LYS A 315 17.67 24.20 -7.79
CA LYS A 315 16.21 24.23 -7.98
C LYS A 315 15.54 25.47 -7.33
N LYS A 316 16.07 25.93 -6.20
CA LYS A 316 15.59 27.16 -5.54
C LYS A 316 15.92 28.40 -6.36
N GLU A 317 17.16 28.50 -6.88
CA GLU A 317 17.62 29.57 -7.75
C GLU A 317 16.90 29.53 -9.12
N ALA A 318 16.47 28.35 -9.57
CA ALA A 318 15.71 28.16 -10.79
C ALA A 318 14.25 28.64 -10.73
N ASN A 319 13.66 28.69 -9.55
CA ASN A 319 12.32 29.29 -9.37
C ASN A 319 12.35 30.82 -9.51
N ASP A 320 13.53 31.43 -9.38
CA ASP A 320 13.72 32.89 -9.49
C ASP A 320 14.26 33.32 -10.85
N LYS A 321 14.75 32.40 -11.69
CA LYS A 321 15.29 32.68 -13.02
C LYS A 321 15.03 31.54 -14.01
N GLU A 322 14.70 31.85 -15.26
CA GLU A 322 14.61 30.86 -16.34
C GLU A 322 15.96 30.21 -16.62
N LEU A 323 16.08 28.91 -16.34
CA LEU A 323 17.27 28.12 -16.66
C LEU A 323 17.39 27.81 -18.14
N THR A 324 18.61 27.85 -18.66
CA THR A 324 18.92 27.39 -20.00
C THR A 324 18.72 25.88 -20.15
N LYS A 325 18.51 25.41 -21.41
CA LYS A 325 18.35 23.96 -21.70
C LYS A 325 19.55 23.13 -21.24
N LYS A 326 20.75 23.68 -21.20
CA LYS A 326 21.99 23.05 -20.80
C LYS A 326 22.01 22.84 -19.27
N GLU A 327 21.71 23.89 -18.52
CA GLU A 327 21.63 23.84 -17.05
C GLU A 327 20.54 22.88 -16.53
N LYS A 328 19.38 22.83 -17.21
CA LYS A 328 18.32 21.84 -16.90
C LYS A 328 18.80 20.40 -17.11
N LYS A 329 19.61 20.15 -18.14
CA LYS A 329 20.14 18.82 -18.42
C LYS A 329 21.20 18.42 -17.40
N GLU A 330 22.12 19.30 -17.05
CA GLU A 330 23.16 19.06 -16.04
C GLU A 330 22.53 18.79 -14.66
N LEU A 331 21.53 19.57 -14.23
CA LEU A 331 20.76 19.34 -13.01
C LEU A 331 20.08 17.97 -12.99
N THR A 332 19.49 17.57 -14.11
CA THR A 332 18.83 16.26 -14.24
C THR A 332 19.82 15.11 -14.14
N ASP A 333 21.02 15.26 -14.70
CA ASP A 333 22.06 14.24 -14.66
C ASP A 333 22.71 14.13 -13.26
N GLU A 334 22.88 15.23 -12.55
CA GLU A 334 23.32 15.22 -11.16
C GLU A 334 22.29 14.61 -10.22
N GLU A 335 21.00 14.90 -10.41
CA GLU A 335 19.91 14.27 -9.67
C GLU A 335 19.87 12.75 -9.89
N LYS A 336 20.06 12.29 -11.11
CA LYS A 336 20.15 10.86 -11.44
C LYS A 336 21.35 10.19 -10.77
N LYS A 337 22.51 10.85 -10.77
CA LYS A 337 23.71 10.33 -10.09
C LYS A 337 23.51 10.22 -8.59
N ALA A 338 22.96 11.25 -7.95
CA ALA A 338 22.64 11.22 -6.51
C ALA A 338 21.63 10.11 -6.16
N LYS A 339 20.59 9.93 -6.98
CA LYS A 339 19.62 8.84 -6.82
C LYS A 339 20.24 7.46 -7.00
N SER A 340 21.16 7.30 -7.97
CA SER A 340 21.87 6.04 -8.21
C SER A 340 22.77 5.66 -7.05
N LEU A 341 23.56 6.59 -6.50
CA LEU A 341 24.42 6.34 -5.33
C LEU A 341 23.58 5.99 -4.09
N ARG A 342 22.49 6.72 -3.86
CA ARG A 342 21.56 6.44 -2.75
C ARG A 342 20.97 5.03 -2.86
N LYS A 343 20.58 4.63 -4.06
CA LYS A 343 20.08 3.28 -4.32
C LYS A 343 21.14 2.22 -4.02
N GLN A 344 22.39 2.44 -4.37
CA GLN A 344 23.50 1.53 -4.06
C GLN A 344 23.73 1.37 -2.55
N ILE A 345 23.71 2.48 -1.79
CA ILE A 345 23.79 2.42 -0.32
C ILE A 345 22.58 1.69 0.25
N GLN A 346 21.38 2.01 -0.23
CA GLN A 346 20.16 1.35 0.20
C GLN A 346 20.23 -0.16 -0.04
N GLU A 347 20.66 -0.61 -1.19
CA GLU A 347 20.84 -2.03 -1.52
C GLU A 347 21.87 -2.72 -0.62
N LYS A 348 22.97 -2.06 -0.31
CA LYS A 348 23.97 -2.58 0.64
C LYS A 348 23.36 -2.73 2.05
N LEU A 349 22.68 -1.71 2.54
CA LEU A 349 22.04 -1.73 3.86
C LEU A 349 20.90 -2.75 3.95
N ILE A 350 20.14 -2.93 2.87
CA ILE A 350 19.10 -3.97 2.79
C ILE A 350 19.72 -5.37 2.92
N LYS A 351 20.78 -5.66 2.16
CA LYS A 351 21.49 -6.94 2.25
C LYS A 351 22.00 -7.23 3.65
N PHE A 352 22.42 -6.19 4.35
CA PHE A 352 22.80 -6.31 5.75
C PHE A 352 21.56 -6.51 6.64
N ALA A 353 20.52 -5.68 6.47
CA ALA A 353 19.29 -5.72 7.26
C ALA A 353 18.58 -7.08 7.19
N THR A 354 18.70 -7.80 6.07
CA THR A 354 18.15 -9.16 5.92
C THR A 354 18.77 -10.19 6.86
N ARG A 355 19.98 -9.93 7.39
CA ARG A 355 20.62 -10.81 8.37
C ARG A 355 19.86 -10.85 9.70
N VAL A 356 19.12 -9.78 10.04
CA VAL A 356 18.37 -9.70 11.30
C VAL A 356 17.15 -10.62 11.30
N PRO A 357 16.27 -10.62 10.30
CA PRO A 357 15.23 -11.64 10.18
C PRO A 357 15.76 -13.06 10.10
N VAL A 358 16.90 -13.29 9.39
CA VAL A 358 17.53 -14.59 9.34
C VAL A 358 18.01 -15.04 10.73
N PHE A 359 18.63 -14.14 11.50
CA PHE A 359 18.99 -14.40 12.88
C PHE A 359 17.76 -14.83 13.70
N MET A 360 16.68 -14.07 13.66
CA MET A 360 15.44 -14.41 14.39
C MET A 360 14.87 -15.76 13.96
N TYR A 361 14.92 -16.07 12.68
CA TYR A 361 14.46 -17.36 12.15
C TYR A 361 15.31 -18.54 12.65
N LEU A 362 16.63 -18.35 12.83
CA LEU A 362 17.53 -19.38 13.34
C LEU A 362 17.42 -19.59 14.87
N THR A 363 16.70 -18.71 15.57
CA THR A 363 16.46 -18.87 17.02
C THR A 363 15.17 -19.64 17.26
N ASP A 364 15.08 -20.32 18.42
CA ASP A 364 13.82 -20.94 18.87
C ASP A 364 12.83 -19.92 19.46
N PHE A 365 13.22 -18.63 19.49
CA PHE A 365 12.46 -17.55 20.12
C PHE A 365 11.68 -16.67 19.13
N ARG A 366 11.24 -17.21 18.02
CA ARG A 366 10.55 -16.47 16.93
C ARG A 366 9.27 -15.76 17.38
N GLU A 367 8.69 -16.16 18.51
CA GLU A 367 7.50 -15.54 19.10
C GLU A 367 7.81 -14.31 19.96
N ARG A 368 9.07 -14.13 20.31
CA ARG A 368 9.54 -13.00 21.12
C ARG A 368 9.85 -11.79 20.26
N SER A 369 9.88 -10.63 20.87
CA SER A 369 10.33 -9.43 20.16
C SER A 369 11.81 -9.53 19.82
N LEU A 370 12.22 -8.96 18.70
CA LEU A 370 13.65 -8.89 18.33
C LEU A 370 14.47 -8.30 19.48
N LYS A 371 13.97 -7.24 20.13
CA LYS A 371 14.64 -6.59 21.24
C LYS A 371 14.94 -7.57 22.38
N ASP A 372 13.95 -8.35 22.81
CA ASP A 372 14.12 -9.29 23.92
C ASP A 372 15.13 -10.40 23.57
N VAL A 373 15.07 -10.90 22.34
CA VAL A 373 15.97 -11.96 21.88
C VAL A 373 17.42 -11.49 21.83
N ILE A 374 17.69 -10.32 21.25
CA ILE A 374 19.05 -9.83 21.10
C ILE A 374 19.66 -9.32 22.42
N THR A 375 18.83 -8.81 23.34
CA THR A 375 19.35 -8.25 24.62
C THR A 375 19.45 -9.28 25.72
N GLN A 376 18.54 -10.27 25.78
CA GLN A 376 18.41 -11.16 26.93
C GLN A 376 18.72 -12.63 26.61
N LEU A 377 18.36 -13.11 25.43
CA LEU A 377 18.37 -14.53 25.09
C LEU A 377 19.59 -14.93 24.26
N GLU A 378 19.84 -14.28 23.13
CA GLU A 378 20.86 -14.71 22.15
C GLU A 378 21.77 -13.58 21.63
N PRO A 379 22.37 -12.74 22.50
CA PRO A 379 23.21 -11.64 22.04
C PRO A 379 24.49 -12.12 21.31
N GLY A 380 25.01 -13.29 21.69
CA GLY A 380 26.20 -13.87 21.07
C GLY A 380 25.91 -14.39 19.65
N LEU A 381 24.78 -15.02 19.42
CA LEU A 381 24.35 -15.48 18.10
C LEU A 381 24.06 -14.28 17.20
N PHE A 382 23.42 -13.23 17.74
CA PHE A 382 23.16 -11.99 17.01
C PHE A 382 24.43 -11.40 16.42
N LYS A 383 25.49 -11.27 17.25
CA LYS A 383 26.80 -10.77 16.79
C LYS A 383 27.42 -11.65 15.71
N LYS A 384 27.32 -12.98 15.84
CA LYS A 384 27.86 -13.92 14.83
C LYS A 384 27.17 -13.78 13.47
N VAL A 385 25.84 -13.62 13.45
CA VAL A 385 25.04 -13.55 12.22
C VAL A 385 25.12 -12.17 11.57
N THR A 386 25.04 -11.11 12.38
CA THR A 386 24.95 -9.74 11.87
C THR A 386 26.28 -9.01 11.78
N ALA A 387 27.31 -9.47 12.50
CA ALA A 387 28.60 -8.78 12.72
C ALA A 387 28.47 -7.45 13.50
N LEU A 388 27.33 -7.16 14.13
CA LEU A 388 27.10 -6.01 14.99
C LEU A 388 26.94 -6.42 16.45
N ASN A 389 27.41 -5.58 17.37
CA ASN A 389 26.99 -5.67 18.75
C ASN A 389 25.53 -5.16 18.89
N VAL A 390 24.85 -5.61 19.95
CA VAL A 390 23.47 -5.18 20.22
C VAL A 390 23.38 -3.66 20.41
N SER A 391 24.32 -3.07 21.16
CA SER A 391 24.40 -1.63 21.38
C SER A 391 24.54 -0.82 20.08
N ASP A 392 25.30 -1.33 19.12
CA ASP A 392 25.53 -0.67 17.84
C ASP A 392 24.28 -0.76 16.96
N PHE A 393 23.59 -1.90 17.00
CA PHE A 393 22.32 -2.08 16.31
C PHE A 393 21.22 -1.17 16.89
N GLU A 394 21.09 -1.11 18.22
CA GLU A 394 20.13 -0.21 18.89
C GLU A 394 20.42 1.26 18.56
N LEU A 395 21.69 1.65 18.50
CA LEU A 395 22.10 2.99 18.07
C LEU A 395 21.65 3.28 16.63
N LEU A 396 21.87 2.37 15.70
CA LEU A 396 21.45 2.51 14.30
C LEU A 396 19.92 2.56 14.15
N VAL A 397 19.20 1.81 14.97
CA VAL A 397 17.73 1.90 15.05
C VAL A 397 17.28 3.26 15.59
N SER A 398 17.94 3.77 16.64
CA SER A 398 17.60 5.08 17.23
C SER A 398 17.85 6.25 16.28
N LEU A 399 18.86 6.12 15.42
CA LEU A 399 19.18 7.08 14.36
C LEU A 399 18.20 6.97 13.16
N GLY A 400 17.35 5.96 13.15
CA GLY A 400 16.36 5.71 12.08
C GLY A 400 16.95 5.04 10.84
N VAL A 401 18.17 4.51 10.89
CA VAL A 401 18.81 3.79 9.77
C VAL A 401 18.09 2.45 9.52
N PHE A 402 17.79 1.71 10.60
CA PHE A 402 17.07 0.45 10.55
C PHE A 402 15.70 0.54 11.19
N ASN A 403 14.73 -0.15 10.59
CA ASN A 403 13.39 -0.27 11.12
C ASN A 403 13.18 -1.64 11.79
N SER A 404 13.47 -1.72 13.07
CA SER A 404 13.36 -2.96 13.86
C SER A 404 11.92 -3.48 13.93
N SER A 405 10.92 -2.60 13.88
CA SER A 405 9.52 -2.98 13.88
C SER A 405 9.11 -3.75 12.62
N LEU A 406 9.57 -3.29 11.45
CA LEU A 406 9.34 -4.00 10.19
C LEU A 406 10.13 -5.31 10.10
N MET A 407 11.29 -5.38 10.73
CA MET A 407 12.04 -6.63 10.84
C MET A 407 11.28 -7.67 11.67
N ASN A 408 10.70 -7.28 12.81
CA ASN A 408 9.81 -8.14 13.60
C ASN A 408 8.59 -8.60 12.81
N ASP A 409 7.93 -7.68 12.08
CA ASP A 409 6.77 -7.99 11.26
C ASP A 409 7.10 -9.01 10.15
N ALA A 410 8.26 -8.87 9.51
CA ALA A 410 8.71 -9.79 8.48
C ALA A 410 8.88 -11.23 9.03
N VAL A 411 9.49 -11.37 10.20
CA VAL A 411 9.67 -12.68 10.87
C VAL A 411 8.33 -13.28 11.27
N TYR A 412 7.46 -12.48 11.86
CA TYR A 412 6.14 -12.91 12.30
C TYR A 412 5.27 -13.42 11.13
N LYS A 413 5.25 -12.70 10.02
CA LYS A 413 4.54 -13.11 8.81
C LYS A 413 5.09 -14.40 8.23
N PHE A 414 6.41 -14.57 8.24
CA PHE A 414 7.04 -15.79 7.75
C PHE A 414 6.68 -17.00 8.61
N LYS A 415 6.70 -16.84 9.94
CA LYS A 415 6.28 -17.91 10.86
C LYS A 415 4.83 -18.33 10.64
N ARG A 416 3.92 -17.37 10.54
CA ARG A 416 2.51 -17.67 10.25
C ARG A 416 2.32 -18.41 8.92
N TYR A 417 3.08 -18.04 7.90
CA TYR A 417 3.05 -18.76 6.62
C TYR A 417 3.55 -20.20 6.77
N GLU A 418 4.62 -20.41 7.52
CA GLU A 418 5.16 -21.74 7.79
C GLU A 418 4.14 -22.60 8.54
N ASP A 419 3.52 -22.07 9.58
CA ASP A 419 2.47 -22.76 10.34
C ASP A 419 1.27 -23.12 9.47
N ALA A 420 0.74 -22.17 8.68
CA ALA A 420 -0.35 -22.42 7.75
C ALA A 420 0.02 -23.41 6.63
N SER A 421 1.27 -23.38 6.17
CA SER A 421 1.78 -24.31 5.14
C SER A 421 1.86 -25.75 5.67
N LEU A 422 2.23 -25.91 6.93
CA LEU A 422 2.30 -27.25 7.58
C LEU A 422 0.89 -27.81 7.83
N GLU A 423 -0.07 -26.97 8.21
CA GLU A 423 -1.47 -27.36 8.30
C GLU A 423 -2.02 -27.79 6.92
N TYR A 424 -1.66 -27.07 5.86
CA TYR A 424 -2.17 -27.33 4.51
C TYR A 424 -1.59 -28.60 3.87
N VAL A 425 -0.36 -29.00 4.17
CA VAL A 425 0.27 -30.23 3.64
C VAL A 425 -0.15 -31.50 4.40
N GLY A 426 -1.11 -31.41 5.30
CA GLY A 426 -1.62 -32.59 6.01
C GLY A 426 -0.69 -33.12 7.09
N ILE A 427 0.44 -32.48 7.34
CA ILE A 427 1.23 -32.79 8.52
C ILE A 427 0.59 -32.06 9.70
N ASN A 428 -0.33 -32.77 10.34
CA ASN A 428 -1.02 -32.21 11.47
C ASN A 428 -0.12 -32.24 12.70
N LYS A 429 0.04 -31.10 13.35
CA LYS A 429 0.78 -31.00 14.61
C LYS A 429 -0.08 -31.34 15.82
N HIS A 430 -1.37 -31.53 15.63
CA HIS A 430 -2.32 -31.81 16.69
C HIS A 430 -2.51 -33.32 16.80
N GLU A 431 -2.17 -33.89 17.94
CA GLU A 431 -2.44 -35.29 18.24
C GLU A 431 -3.94 -35.58 18.11
N GLY A 432 -4.26 -36.65 17.36
CA GLY A 432 -5.63 -37.15 17.22
C GLY A 432 -6.44 -36.53 16.10
N GLU A 433 -5.83 -35.68 15.24
CA GLU A 433 -6.47 -35.23 14.03
C GLU A 433 -6.10 -36.10 12.83
N GLU A 434 -6.97 -36.14 11.84
CA GLU A 434 -6.77 -36.92 10.62
C GLU A 434 -5.68 -36.27 9.73
N ILE A 435 -4.78 -37.09 9.19
CA ILE A 435 -3.68 -36.67 8.32
C ILE A 435 -4.01 -37.01 6.86
N GLY A 436 -3.91 -36.04 5.99
CA GLY A 436 -4.18 -36.24 4.57
C GLY A 436 -2.92 -36.51 3.75
N LEU A 437 -3.00 -37.46 2.84
CA LEU A 437 -2.07 -37.66 1.74
C LEU A 437 -2.76 -37.20 0.46
N TYR A 438 -2.16 -36.33 -0.34
CA TYR A 438 -2.79 -35.78 -1.54
C TYR A 438 -4.20 -35.21 -1.29
N ASP A 439 -4.36 -34.39 -0.26
CA ASP A 439 -5.64 -33.82 0.19
C ASP A 439 -6.66 -34.86 0.70
N THR A 440 -6.23 -36.10 0.92
CA THR A 440 -7.05 -37.14 1.54
C THR A 440 -6.70 -37.22 3.01
N VAL A 441 -7.68 -37.00 3.84
CA VAL A 441 -7.53 -37.08 5.30
C VAL A 441 -7.53 -38.54 5.71
N ILE A 442 -6.45 -38.99 6.39
CA ILE A 442 -6.36 -40.34 6.97
C ILE A 442 -6.20 -40.22 8.48
N SER A 443 -6.63 -41.26 9.24
CA SER A 443 -6.41 -41.25 10.64
C SER A 443 -4.94 -41.42 11.02
N SER A 444 -4.55 -40.94 12.20
CA SER A 444 -3.19 -41.09 12.70
C SER A 444 -2.76 -42.57 12.79
N ASP A 445 -3.67 -43.44 13.11
CA ASP A 445 -3.43 -44.89 13.27
C ASP A 445 -3.19 -45.54 11.88
N ASP A 446 -4.00 -45.19 10.88
CA ASP A 446 -3.85 -45.68 9.51
C ASP A 446 -2.54 -45.18 8.87
N TYR A 447 -2.09 -43.96 9.25
CA TYR A 447 -0.81 -43.42 8.81
C TYR A 447 0.37 -44.24 9.34
N ILE A 448 0.33 -44.60 10.64
CA ILE A 448 1.38 -45.39 11.29
C ILE A 448 1.43 -46.81 10.68
N GLU A 449 0.27 -47.46 10.49
CA GLU A 449 0.18 -48.76 9.87
C GLU A 449 0.68 -48.80 8.42
N SER A 450 0.66 -47.66 7.71
CA SER A 450 1.13 -47.57 6.32
C SER A 450 2.66 -47.53 6.19
N PHE A 451 3.38 -47.33 7.28
CA PHE A 451 4.85 -47.22 7.31
C PHE A 451 5.53 -48.31 8.17
N GLU A 452 4.78 -49.20 8.81
CA GLU A 452 5.28 -50.46 9.36
C GLU A 452 5.23 -51.59 8.32
#